data_7a8afd23d86d63aba16efce8e443a58b
#
_entry.id   7a8afd23d86d63aba16efce8e443a58b
#
_cell.length_a   1.000
_cell.length_b   1.000
_cell.length_c   1.000
_cell.angle_alpha   90.00
_cell.angle_beta   90.00
_cell.angle_gamma   90.00
#
_symmetry.space_group_name_H-M   'P 1'
#
loop_
_entity.id
_entity.type
_entity.pdbx_description
1 polymer ?
#
loop_
_entity_poly.entity_id
_entity_poly.type
_entity_poly.pdbx_seq_one_letter_code
_entity_poly.pdbx_strand_id
1 'polypeptide(L)'
;MDISKILLNAGEALRPALTKIIPMKMLSRIKAGVINNAADKLSADAIIKYEHGYYKEGANVIGNVKGDNGLGQSIRIMCRLLDENNEEHVIKDFFVPPGGSRTNDTYDDRLTDKLPYDVNIIHVNASEMMVAYVSMGKQVWDYRYNIGYWAWELETFPEEWIPAFKLVDEIWTPSDFVTNTLKKYTDKPVITVPHCVAPKAEPTYDRKHFGLPEDKFLFLVMYNSGSVMERKNPLA
;
A
#
# COMPACT_ATOMS: atom_id res chain seq x y z
N MET A 1 11.53 22.28 -8.70
CA MET A 1 10.39 21.42 -9.10
C MET A 1 10.98 20.14 -9.66
N ASP A 2 10.67 18.98 -9.10
CA ASP A 2 11.31 17.71 -9.48
C ASP A 2 10.76 17.25 -10.85
N ILE A 3 11.63 17.18 -11.85
CA ILE A 3 11.32 16.75 -13.21
C ILE A 3 10.69 15.35 -13.22
N SER A 4 11.14 14.46 -12.33
CA SER A 4 10.60 13.11 -12.20
C SER A 4 9.12 13.10 -11.79
N LYS A 5 8.72 14.02 -10.88
CA LYS A 5 7.33 14.22 -10.46
C LYS A 5 6.45 14.73 -11.61
N ILE A 6 6.98 15.68 -12.39
CA ILE A 6 6.28 16.22 -13.57
C ILE A 6 6.07 15.12 -14.60
N LEU A 7 7.09 14.31 -14.87
CA LEU A 7 7.02 13.22 -15.84
C LEU A 7 6.05 12.12 -15.42
N LEU A 8 6.00 11.76 -14.12
CA LEU A 8 5.03 10.80 -13.62
C LEU A 8 3.60 11.33 -13.74
N ASN A 9 3.34 12.54 -13.27
CA ASN A 9 2.00 13.13 -13.30
C ASN A 9 1.52 13.36 -14.72
N ALA A 10 2.38 13.85 -15.62
CA ALA A 10 2.07 14.02 -17.04
C ALA A 10 1.85 12.67 -17.73
N GLY A 11 2.67 11.66 -17.41
CA GLY A 11 2.53 10.31 -17.95
C GLY A 11 1.21 9.66 -17.54
N GLU A 12 0.74 9.89 -16.31
CA GLU A 12 -0.54 9.39 -15.81
C GLU A 12 -1.73 10.13 -16.43
N ALA A 13 -1.70 11.46 -16.46
CA ALA A 13 -2.75 12.27 -17.09
C ALA A 13 -2.92 11.97 -18.59
N LEU A 14 -1.82 11.70 -19.28
CA LEU A 14 -1.80 11.39 -20.71
C LEU A 14 -1.94 9.89 -21.02
N ARG A 15 -1.94 9.03 -20.03
CA ARG A 15 -1.96 7.56 -20.18
C ARG A 15 -3.06 7.07 -21.14
N PRO A 16 -4.34 7.54 -21.06
CA PRO A 16 -5.39 7.09 -21.99
C PRO A 16 -5.08 7.41 -23.46
N ALA A 17 -4.37 8.50 -23.70
CA ALA A 17 -3.94 8.89 -25.04
C ALA A 17 -2.65 8.15 -25.46
N LEU A 18 -1.68 8.05 -24.55
CA LEU A 18 -0.39 7.41 -24.80
C LEU A 18 -0.53 5.90 -25.05
N THR A 19 -1.44 5.20 -24.35
CA THR A 19 -1.67 3.76 -24.57
C THR A 19 -2.25 3.43 -25.93
N LYS A 20 -2.85 4.41 -26.63
CA LYS A 20 -3.34 4.25 -28.00
C LYS A 20 -2.23 4.37 -29.06
N ILE A 21 -1.13 5.03 -28.71
CA ILE A 21 -0.07 5.41 -29.66
C ILE A 21 1.24 4.66 -29.33
N ILE A 22 1.51 4.42 -28.04
CA ILE A 22 2.77 3.85 -27.56
C ILE A 22 2.50 2.44 -27.01
N PRO A 23 3.26 1.42 -27.44
CA PRO A 23 3.15 0.07 -26.87
C PRO A 23 3.39 0.07 -25.35
N MET A 24 2.59 -0.70 -24.60
CA MET A 24 2.69 -0.83 -23.12
C MET A 24 4.12 -1.14 -22.65
N LYS A 25 4.85 -1.97 -23.40
CA LYS A 25 6.26 -2.31 -23.11
C LYS A 25 7.20 -1.08 -23.14
N MET A 26 6.90 -0.10 -23.96
CA MET A 26 7.70 1.14 -24.04
C MET A 26 7.32 2.10 -22.90
N LEU A 27 6.04 2.19 -22.55
CA LEU A 27 5.58 2.98 -21.40
C LEU A 27 6.14 2.42 -20.08
N SER A 28 6.19 1.09 -19.92
CA SER A 28 6.82 0.46 -18.76
C SER A 28 8.32 0.76 -18.65
N ARG A 29 9.05 0.80 -19.77
CA ARG A 29 10.47 1.18 -19.80
C ARG A 29 10.69 2.65 -19.39
N ILE A 30 9.82 3.55 -19.85
CA ILE A 30 9.91 4.97 -19.45
C ILE A 30 9.66 5.10 -17.94
N LYS A 31 8.63 4.44 -17.42
CA LYS A 31 8.35 4.41 -15.98
C LYS A 31 9.54 3.84 -15.19
N ALA A 32 10.10 2.75 -15.64
CA ALA A 32 11.30 2.15 -15.02
C ALA A 32 12.50 3.12 -15.04
N GLY A 33 12.73 3.84 -16.14
CA GLY A 33 13.78 4.85 -16.22
C GLY A 33 13.59 6.00 -15.22
N VAL A 34 12.37 6.48 -15.02
CA VAL A 34 12.05 7.51 -14.01
C VAL A 34 12.29 6.97 -12.59
N ILE A 35 11.88 5.74 -12.33
CA ILE A 35 12.07 5.09 -11.02
C ILE A 35 13.56 4.87 -10.73
N ASN A 36 14.34 4.38 -11.70
CA ASN A 36 15.78 4.17 -11.55
C ASN A 36 16.51 5.49 -11.28
N ASN A 37 16.19 6.55 -12.03
CA ASN A 37 16.75 7.89 -11.78
C ASN A 37 16.40 8.40 -10.38
N ALA A 38 15.18 8.14 -9.89
CA ALA A 38 14.78 8.48 -8.52
C ALA A 38 15.56 7.66 -7.48
N ALA A 39 15.82 6.38 -7.73
CA ALA A 39 16.61 5.52 -6.86
C ALA A 39 18.08 5.98 -6.79
N ASP A 40 18.65 6.42 -7.92
CA ASP A 40 20.00 6.98 -7.99
C ASP A 40 20.10 8.30 -7.21
N LYS A 41 19.13 9.19 -7.37
CA LYS A 41 19.02 10.43 -6.60
C LYS A 41 18.86 10.17 -5.11
N LEU A 42 18.05 9.21 -4.72
CA LEU A 42 17.89 8.79 -3.33
C LEU A 42 19.21 8.27 -2.74
N SER A 43 20.05 7.64 -3.55
CA SER A 43 21.39 7.21 -3.12
C SER A 43 22.36 8.38 -2.94
N ALA A 44 22.20 9.46 -3.71
CA ALA A 44 23.01 10.67 -3.62
C ALA A 44 22.53 11.65 -2.54
N ASP A 45 21.22 11.75 -2.33
CA ASP A 45 20.56 12.64 -1.36
C ASP A 45 19.67 11.82 -0.43
N ALA A 46 20.30 11.15 0.54
CA ALA A 46 19.63 10.25 1.47
C ALA A 46 18.51 10.96 2.26
N ILE A 47 17.50 10.19 2.62
CA ILE A 47 16.46 10.62 3.55
C ILE A 47 17.11 11.02 4.88
N ILE A 48 16.70 12.16 5.43
CA ILE A 48 17.16 12.59 6.74
C ILE A 48 16.50 11.68 7.79
N LYS A 49 17.34 11.11 8.65
CA LYS A 49 16.88 10.16 9.68
C LYS A 49 15.90 10.80 10.65
N TYR A 50 15.08 9.94 11.24
CA TYR A 50 14.18 10.30 12.32
C TYR A 50 14.87 11.14 13.39
N GLU A 51 14.20 12.22 13.80
CA GLU A 51 14.64 13.10 14.88
C GLU A 51 13.45 13.32 15.84
N HIS A 52 13.58 12.82 17.05
CA HIS A 52 12.55 12.97 18.07
C HIS A 52 12.28 14.45 18.38
N GLY A 53 11.01 14.83 18.38
CA GLY A 53 10.56 16.20 18.66
C GLY A 53 10.63 17.17 17.46
N TYR A 54 11.09 16.73 16.29
CA TYR A 54 11.03 17.56 15.07
C TYR A 54 9.57 17.72 14.58
N TYR A 55 8.80 16.64 14.64
CA TYR A 55 7.36 16.65 14.41
C TYR A 55 6.61 16.27 15.69
N LYS A 56 5.29 16.51 15.72
CA LYS A 56 4.41 16.08 16.81
C LYS A 56 4.35 14.55 16.87
N GLU A 57 4.30 13.99 18.08
CA GLU A 57 4.06 12.55 18.26
C GLU A 57 2.72 12.13 17.65
N GLY A 58 2.70 10.97 16.97
CA GLY A 58 1.54 10.40 16.32
C GLY A 58 1.86 9.79 14.96
N ALA A 59 0.82 9.40 14.22
CA ALA A 59 0.98 8.67 12.97
C ALA A 59 0.37 9.39 11.75
N ASN A 60 1.09 9.39 10.65
CA ASN A 60 0.58 9.71 9.32
C ASN A 60 0.31 8.39 8.59
N VAL A 61 -0.94 7.99 8.43
CA VAL A 61 -1.33 6.77 7.71
C VAL A 61 -1.51 7.12 6.24
N ILE A 62 -0.67 6.53 5.37
CA ILE A 62 -0.59 6.89 3.95
C ILE A 62 -0.87 5.67 3.09
N GLY A 63 -1.87 5.73 2.21
CA GLY A 63 -2.16 4.64 1.26
C GLY A 63 -3.55 4.73 0.64
N ASN A 64 -3.95 3.69 -0.08
CA ASN A 64 -5.19 3.64 -0.85
C ASN A 64 -6.42 3.37 0.02
N VAL A 65 -6.77 4.31 0.91
CA VAL A 65 -7.89 4.15 1.87
C VAL A 65 -9.24 4.03 1.17
N LYS A 66 -9.40 4.64 0.00
CA LYS A 66 -10.63 4.59 -0.82
C LYS A 66 -10.73 3.33 -1.68
N GLY A 67 -9.71 2.49 -1.74
CA GLY A 67 -9.68 1.30 -2.61
C GLY A 67 -10.68 0.22 -2.19
N ASP A 68 -11.41 -0.31 -3.18
CA ASP A 68 -12.37 -1.43 -3.00
C ASP A 68 -11.66 -2.79 -3.14
N ASN A 69 -10.49 -2.92 -2.55
CA ASN A 69 -9.66 -4.12 -2.61
C ASN A 69 -9.03 -4.45 -1.24
N GLY A 70 -8.27 -5.55 -1.20
CA GLY A 70 -7.64 -6.01 0.04
C GLY A 70 -6.69 -4.99 0.69
N LEU A 71 -5.92 -4.24 -0.11
CA LEU A 71 -5.04 -3.18 0.42
C LEU A 71 -5.84 -2.01 1.00
N GLY A 72 -6.92 -1.59 0.32
CA GLY A 72 -7.83 -0.57 0.85
C GLY A 72 -8.49 -1.02 2.16
N GLN A 73 -8.94 -2.27 2.24
CA GLN A 73 -9.48 -2.82 3.48
C GLN A 73 -8.42 -2.88 4.59
N SER A 74 -7.20 -3.28 4.26
CA SER A 74 -6.09 -3.38 5.21
C SER A 74 -5.74 -2.02 5.85
N ILE A 75 -5.63 -0.94 5.06
CA ILE A 75 -5.36 0.40 5.61
C ILE A 75 -6.53 0.90 6.47
N ARG A 76 -7.79 0.61 6.10
CA ARG A 76 -8.97 0.97 6.92
C ARG A 76 -8.98 0.22 8.26
N ILE A 77 -8.53 -1.03 8.29
CA ILE A 77 -8.33 -1.78 9.54
C ILE A 77 -7.29 -1.08 10.40
N MET A 78 -6.16 -0.64 9.83
CA MET A 78 -5.13 0.10 10.55
C MET A 78 -5.68 1.41 11.15
N CYS A 79 -6.39 2.21 10.36
CA CYS A 79 -7.01 3.45 10.85
C CYS A 79 -7.97 3.17 12.01
N ARG A 80 -8.81 2.13 11.88
CA ARG A 80 -9.73 1.74 12.97
C ARG A 80 -8.99 1.33 14.24
N LEU A 81 -7.89 0.58 14.13
CA LEU A 81 -7.08 0.18 15.29
C LEU A 81 -6.49 1.39 16.01
N LEU A 82 -6.00 2.38 15.27
CA LEU A 82 -5.50 3.63 15.85
C LEU A 82 -6.63 4.40 16.54
N ASP A 83 -7.84 4.47 15.94
CA ASP A 83 -9.02 5.08 16.55
C ASP A 83 -9.42 4.38 17.87
N GLU A 84 -9.50 3.06 17.86
CA GLU A 84 -9.91 2.25 19.02
C GLU A 84 -8.90 2.34 20.19
N ASN A 85 -7.64 2.66 19.89
CA ASN A 85 -6.59 2.87 20.89
C ASN A 85 -6.34 4.34 21.23
N ASN A 86 -7.11 5.26 20.67
CA ASN A 86 -6.98 6.72 20.84
C ASN A 86 -5.59 7.25 20.43
N GLU A 87 -4.98 6.63 19.43
CA GLU A 87 -3.69 7.07 18.89
C GLU A 87 -3.90 8.26 17.93
N GLU A 88 -3.16 9.32 18.18
CA GLU A 88 -3.18 10.54 17.35
C GLU A 88 -2.73 10.23 15.92
N HIS A 89 -3.59 10.41 14.93
CA HIS A 89 -3.23 10.15 13.54
C HIS A 89 -3.99 11.01 12.53
N VAL A 90 -3.42 11.10 11.33
CA VAL A 90 -4.06 11.63 10.13
C VAL A 90 -4.04 10.60 9.01
N ILE A 91 -4.95 10.76 8.05
CA ILE A 91 -5.09 9.82 6.93
C ILE A 91 -4.84 10.58 5.62
N LYS A 92 -3.83 10.14 4.87
CA LYS A 92 -3.54 10.62 3.53
C LYS A 92 -3.88 9.55 2.51
N ASP A 93 -4.87 9.85 1.67
CA ASP A 93 -5.18 8.98 0.55
C ASP A 93 -4.07 9.07 -0.51
N PHE A 94 -3.47 7.94 -0.82
CA PHE A 94 -2.46 7.80 -1.86
C PHE A 94 -2.63 6.48 -2.60
N PHE A 95 -2.62 6.51 -3.92
CA PHE A 95 -2.65 5.31 -4.75
C PHE A 95 -1.83 5.50 -6.03
N VAL A 96 -1.44 4.38 -6.63
CA VAL A 96 -0.76 4.35 -7.93
C VAL A 96 -1.75 3.80 -8.96
N PRO A 97 -2.13 4.57 -9.98
CA PRO A 97 -3.00 4.10 -11.04
C PRO A 97 -2.37 2.95 -11.87
N PRO A 98 -3.18 2.02 -12.37
CA PRO A 98 -4.64 1.91 -12.29
C PRO A 98 -5.08 1.15 -11.03
N GLY A 99 -5.39 1.85 -9.96
CA GLY A 99 -5.67 1.28 -8.63
C GLY A 99 -6.96 0.47 -8.46
N GLY A 100 -7.68 0.16 -9.53
CA GLY A 100 -8.99 -0.47 -9.47
C GLY A 100 -10.10 0.47 -9.00
N SER A 101 -11.25 -0.08 -8.56
CA SER A 101 -12.36 0.69 -8.00
C SER A 101 -11.96 1.37 -6.69
N ARG A 102 -12.46 2.60 -6.48
CA ARG A 102 -12.13 3.45 -5.33
C ARG A 102 -13.37 4.24 -4.91
N THR A 103 -14.39 3.53 -4.45
CA THR A 103 -15.69 4.10 -4.06
C THR A 103 -15.92 4.15 -2.56
N ASN A 104 -14.99 3.60 -1.77
CA ASN A 104 -15.12 3.63 -0.32
C ASN A 104 -14.93 5.05 0.23
N ASP A 105 -15.91 5.52 0.98
CA ASP A 105 -16.02 6.87 1.55
C ASP A 105 -15.89 6.91 3.08
N THR A 106 -15.62 5.79 3.72
CA THR A 106 -15.60 5.63 5.20
C THR A 106 -14.80 6.71 5.93
N TYR A 107 -13.74 7.24 5.31
CA TYR A 107 -12.82 8.22 5.89
C TYR A 107 -12.74 9.53 5.11
N ASP A 108 -13.66 9.81 4.19
CA ASP A 108 -13.60 10.99 3.32
C ASP A 108 -13.55 12.33 4.09
N ASP A 109 -14.25 12.42 5.21
CA ASP A 109 -14.27 13.57 6.11
C ASP A 109 -12.96 13.78 6.92
N ARG A 110 -12.08 12.78 6.93
CA ARG A 110 -10.82 12.76 7.70
C ARG A 110 -9.56 12.81 6.83
N LEU A 111 -9.71 12.89 5.52
CA LEU A 111 -8.58 12.92 4.59
C LEU A 111 -7.86 14.27 4.66
N THR A 112 -6.53 14.22 4.62
CA THR A 112 -5.71 15.43 4.61
C THR A 112 -4.40 15.22 3.86
N ASP A 113 -3.89 16.30 3.26
CA ASP A 113 -2.53 16.36 2.70
C ASP A 113 -1.48 16.79 3.73
N LYS A 114 -1.92 17.25 4.91
CA LYS A 114 -1.00 17.65 5.99
C LYS A 114 -0.54 16.43 6.76
N LEU A 115 0.76 16.31 6.95
CA LEU A 115 1.43 15.22 7.66
C LEU A 115 2.16 15.79 8.87
N PRO A 116 1.47 16.07 9.99
CA PRO A 116 2.05 16.77 11.13
C PRO A 116 2.86 15.86 12.06
N TYR A 117 2.77 14.55 11.91
CA TYR A 117 3.28 13.59 12.89
C TYR A 117 4.65 13.03 12.51
N ASP A 118 5.32 12.49 13.50
CA ASP A 118 6.71 12.01 13.45
C ASP A 118 6.84 10.57 12.94
N VAL A 119 5.74 9.78 12.91
CA VAL A 119 5.72 8.41 12.35
C VAL A 119 4.91 8.39 11.08
N ASN A 120 5.48 7.81 10.02
CA ASN A 120 4.73 7.45 8.81
C ASN A 120 4.42 5.95 8.82
N ILE A 121 3.15 5.58 8.66
CA ILE A 121 2.72 4.21 8.33
C ILE A 121 2.31 4.20 6.86
N ILE A 122 3.24 3.75 6.00
CA ILE A 122 3.08 3.82 4.54
C ILE A 122 2.52 2.48 4.05
N HIS A 123 1.21 2.46 3.84
CA HIS A 123 0.45 1.30 3.41
C HIS A 123 0.45 1.17 1.87
N VAL A 124 1.65 1.10 1.32
CA VAL A 124 1.94 1.02 -0.12
C VAL A 124 2.97 -0.09 -0.32
N ASN A 125 2.68 -1.06 -1.17
CA ASN A 125 3.58 -2.17 -1.42
C ASN A 125 4.96 -1.73 -1.96
N ALA A 126 5.98 -2.51 -1.70
CA ALA A 126 7.35 -2.23 -2.12
C ALA A 126 7.47 -1.89 -3.62
N SER A 127 6.69 -2.55 -4.47
CA SER A 127 6.62 -2.28 -5.92
C SER A 127 6.22 -0.85 -6.28
N GLU A 128 5.55 -0.14 -5.39
CA GLU A 128 5.00 1.20 -5.61
C GLU A 128 5.67 2.28 -4.75
N MET A 129 6.53 1.88 -3.80
CA MET A 129 7.19 2.80 -2.87
C MET A 129 8.03 3.88 -3.55
N MET A 130 8.78 3.52 -4.61
CA MET A 130 9.56 4.51 -5.36
C MET A 130 8.67 5.51 -6.10
N VAL A 131 7.50 5.07 -6.59
CA VAL A 131 6.50 5.96 -7.19
C VAL A 131 5.91 6.89 -6.12
N ALA A 132 5.60 6.37 -4.94
CA ALA A 132 5.15 7.16 -3.80
C ALA A 132 6.17 8.24 -3.42
N TYR A 133 7.45 7.87 -3.30
CA TYR A 133 8.54 8.79 -3.01
C TYR A 133 8.62 9.94 -4.03
N VAL A 134 8.64 9.63 -5.33
CA VAL A 134 8.71 10.65 -6.38
C VAL A 134 7.46 11.53 -6.40
N SER A 135 6.27 10.95 -6.20
CA SER A 135 5.01 11.68 -6.26
C SER A 135 4.82 12.62 -5.08
N MET A 136 5.14 12.17 -3.87
CA MET A 136 4.95 12.95 -2.64
C MET A 136 6.14 13.86 -2.32
N GLY A 137 7.35 13.49 -2.76
CA GLY A 137 8.58 14.23 -2.53
C GLY A 137 9.28 13.86 -1.22
N LYS A 138 10.61 14.02 -1.19
CA LYS A 138 11.52 13.64 -0.09
C LYS A 138 11.06 14.16 1.29
N GLN A 139 10.52 15.36 1.35
CA GLN A 139 10.07 16.01 2.59
C GLN A 139 9.00 15.22 3.36
N VAL A 140 8.31 14.28 2.72
CA VAL A 140 7.37 13.39 3.41
C VAL A 140 8.11 12.38 4.28
N TRP A 141 9.32 12.00 3.89
CA TRP A 141 10.14 11.01 4.59
C TRP A 141 11.11 11.62 5.61
N ASP A 142 11.61 12.83 5.35
CA ASP A 142 12.64 13.45 6.18
C ASP A 142 12.18 13.67 7.62
N TYR A 143 13.09 13.40 8.57
CA TYR A 143 12.93 13.54 10.01
C TYR A 143 11.86 12.66 10.65
N ARG A 144 11.29 11.71 9.91
CA ARG A 144 10.23 10.79 10.37
C ARG A 144 10.73 9.37 10.48
N TYR A 145 10.12 8.62 11.39
CA TYR A 145 10.24 7.17 11.42
C TYR A 145 9.30 6.57 10.38
N ASN A 146 9.86 5.96 9.36
CA ASN A 146 9.11 5.51 8.20
C ASN A 146 8.88 4.01 8.26
N ILE A 147 7.64 3.58 8.41
CA ILE A 147 7.22 2.18 8.44
C ILE A 147 6.54 1.85 7.11
N GLY A 148 7.04 0.83 6.41
CA GLY A 148 6.38 0.28 5.23
C GLY A 148 5.49 -0.91 5.61
N TYR A 149 4.19 -0.86 5.32
CA TYR A 149 3.32 -2.03 5.47
C TYR A 149 3.20 -2.75 4.13
N TRP A 150 3.90 -3.89 4.00
CA TRP A 150 4.07 -4.60 2.71
C TRP A 150 3.45 -5.98 2.72
N ALA A 151 2.65 -6.26 1.70
CA ALA A 151 2.11 -7.59 1.40
C ALA A 151 2.82 -8.19 0.19
N TRP A 152 3.22 -9.47 0.28
CA TRP A 152 3.84 -10.21 -0.79
C TRP A 152 3.49 -11.69 -0.70
N GLU A 153 3.27 -12.35 -1.83
CA GLU A 153 2.67 -13.69 -1.84
C GLU A 153 3.64 -14.78 -2.33
N LEU A 154 4.91 -14.40 -2.65
CA LEU A 154 5.90 -15.34 -3.16
C LEU A 154 7.13 -15.44 -2.24
N GLU A 155 7.87 -16.54 -2.36
CA GLU A 155 9.08 -16.82 -1.55
C GLU A 155 10.30 -15.98 -1.97
N THR A 156 10.27 -15.42 -3.17
CA THR A 156 11.34 -14.56 -3.71
C THR A 156 10.84 -13.15 -3.86
N PHE A 157 11.67 -12.19 -3.48
CA PHE A 157 11.36 -10.77 -3.60
C PHE A 157 12.05 -10.21 -4.86
N PRO A 158 11.35 -9.46 -5.73
CA PRO A 158 11.89 -8.92 -6.95
C PRO A 158 13.04 -7.93 -6.71
N GLU A 159 14.15 -8.10 -7.44
CA GLU A 159 15.34 -7.25 -7.29
C GLU A 159 15.05 -5.77 -7.59
N GLU A 160 14.17 -5.49 -8.54
CA GLU A 160 13.76 -4.14 -8.90
C GLU A 160 13.04 -3.37 -7.78
N TRP A 161 12.61 -4.05 -6.71
CA TRP A 161 11.97 -3.43 -5.55
C TRP A 161 12.91 -3.21 -4.37
N ILE A 162 14.14 -3.72 -4.45
CA ILE A 162 15.19 -3.51 -3.41
C ILE A 162 15.39 -2.03 -3.05
N PRO A 163 15.32 -1.07 -3.99
CA PRO A 163 15.44 0.35 -3.65
C PRO A 163 14.39 0.84 -2.64
N ALA A 164 13.22 0.19 -2.53
CA ALA A 164 12.18 0.53 -1.57
C ALA A 164 12.64 0.42 -0.11
N PHE A 165 13.58 -0.48 0.18
CA PHE A 165 14.15 -0.61 1.54
C PHE A 165 14.85 0.67 2.02
N LYS A 166 15.35 1.53 1.10
CA LYS A 166 15.97 2.80 1.45
C LYS A 166 14.97 3.84 1.99
N LEU A 167 13.68 3.64 1.71
CA LEU A 167 12.60 4.56 2.05
C LEU A 167 11.97 4.29 3.42
N VAL A 168 12.34 3.23 4.11
CA VAL A 168 11.73 2.81 5.37
C VAL A 168 12.78 2.53 6.43
N ASP A 169 12.43 2.72 7.68
CA ASP A 169 13.24 2.37 8.85
C ASP A 169 12.86 0.99 9.36
N GLU A 170 11.59 0.62 9.20
CA GLU A 170 10.99 -0.64 9.63
C GLU A 170 9.96 -1.13 8.63
N ILE A 171 9.72 -2.44 8.59
CA ILE A 171 8.73 -3.04 7.69
C ILE A 171 7.76 -3.89 8.51
N TRP A 172 6.47 -3.63 8.33
CA TRP A 172 5.39 -4.46 8.83
C TRP A 172 4.83 -5.33 7.73
N THR A 173 4.46 -6.55 8.07
CA THR A 173 3.92 -7.52 7.12
C THR A 173 2.72 -8.27 7.72
N PRO A 174 1.76 -8.74 6.90
CA PRO A 174 0.54 -9.36 7.41
C PRO A 174 0.74 -10.80 7.92
N SER A 175 1.90 -11.43 7.68
CA SER A 175 2.14 -12.82 8.08
C SER A 175 3.63 -13.14 8.21
N ASP A 176 3.93 -14.19 8.98
CA ASP A 176 5.29 -14.70 9.14
C ASP A 176 5.91 -15.18 7.80
N PHE A 177 5.09 -15.66 6.88
CA PHE A 177 5.54 -16.01 5.54
C PHE A 177 6.21 -14.81 4.84
N VAL A 178 5.53 -13.66 4.83
CA VAL A 178 6.07 -12.44 4.22
C VAL A 178 7.27 -11.91 5.01
N THR A 179 7.17 -11.90 6.35
CA THR A 179 8.27 -11.50 7.25
C THR A 179 9.54 -12.29 6.95
N ASN A 180 9.44 -13.63 6.89
CA ASN A 180 10.58 -14.51 6.65
C ASN A 180 11.14 -14.37 5.22
N THR A 181 10.29 -14.04 4.27
CA THR A 181 10.73 -13.73 2.90
C THR A 181 11.56 -12.44 2.89
N LEU A 182 11.05 -11.35 3.47
CA LEU A 182 11.71 -10.04 3.41
C LEU A 182 13.00 -9.97 4.23
N LYS A 183 13.10 -10.68 5.36
CA LYS A 183 14.31 -10.78 6.17
C LYS A 183 15.55 -11.31 5.42
N LYS A 184 15.36 -11.96 4.27
CA LYS A 184 16.45 -12.42 3.41
C LYS A 184 17.12 -11.28 2.63
N TYR A 185 16.48 -10.09 2.55
CA TYR A 185 16.88 -8.99 1.67
C TYR A 185 17.26 -7.70 2.41
N THR A 186 17.12 -7.68 3.74
CA THR A 186 17.42 -6.47 4.55
C THR A 186 17.77 -6.83 5.98
N ASP A 187 18.66 -6.03 6.59
CA ASP A 187 18.99 -6.08 8.03
C ASP A 187 18.06 -5.18 8.87
N LYS A 188 17.12 -4.46 8.23
CA LYS A 188 16.16 -3.62 8.94
C LYS A 188 15.15 -4.46 9.72
N PRO A 189 14.53 -3.94 10.77
CA PRO A 189 13.44 -4.61 11.47
C PRO A 189 12.31 -4.98 10.51
N VAL A 190 11.94 -6.27 10.47
CA VAL A 190 10.76 -6.77 9.75
C VAL A 190 9.89 -7.50 10.77
N ILE A 191 8.69 -6.98 10.99
CA ILE A 191 7.78 -7.39 12.06
C ILE A 191 6.48 -7.91 11.45
N THR A 192 5.98 -9.03 11.96
CA THR A 192 4.64 -9.53 11.62
C THR A 192 3.59 -8.73 12.38
N VAL A 193 2.75 -8.00 11.64
CA VAL A 193 1.59 -7.26 12.14
C VAL A 193 0.35 -7.75 11.39
N PRO A 194 -0.33 -8.80 11.87
CA PRO A 194 -1.48 -9.39 11.20
C PRO A 194 -2.65 -8.42 11.10
N HIS A 195 -3.51 -8.61 10.08
CA HIS A 195 -4.75 -7.86 10.01
C HIS A 195 -5.67 -8.21 11.18
N CYS A 196 -6.07 -7.20 11.95
CA CYS A 196 -7.08 -7.35 12.98
C CYS A 196 -8.48 -7.39 12.34
N VAL A 197 -8.93 -8.58 11.97
CA VAL A 197 -10.26 -8.79 11.38
C VAL A 197 -11.25 -9.08 12.50
N ALA A 198 -12.15 -8.13 12.75
CA ALA A 198 -13.26 -8.27 13.68
C ALA A 198 -14.58 -8.15 12.90
N PRO A 199 -15.11 -9.25 12.34
CA PRO A 199 -16.38 -9.19 11.63
C PRO A 199 -17.51 -8.90 12.61
N LYS A 200 -18.40 -7.97 12.24
CA LYS A 200 -19.69 -7.84 12.94
C LYS A 200 -20.54 -9.01 12.49
N ALA A 201 -20.77 -9.95 13.40
CA ALA A 201 -21.71 -11.01 13.14
C ALA A 201 -23.13 -10.45 13.18
N GLU A 202 -23.86 -10.58 12.10
CA GLU A 202 -25.31 -10.34 12.07
C GLU A 202 -26.01 -11.67 12.42
N PRO A 203 -26.55 -11.80 13.64
CA PRO A 203 -27.05 -13.07 14.14
C PRO A 203 -28.30 -13.60 13.42
N THR A 204 -28.87 -12.81 12.55
CA THR A 204 -30.09 -13.14 11.80
C THR A 204 -29.85 -13.83 10.46
N TYR A 205 -28.60 -13.95 10.02
CA TYR A 205 -28.27 -14.54 8.74
C TYR A 205 -27.98 -16.05 8.88
N ASP A 206 -28.92 -16.85 8.42
CA ASP A 206 -28.86 -18.31 8.38
C ASP A 206 -28.99 -18.84 6.94
N ARG A 207 -28.98 -20.16 6.77
CA ARG A 207 -29.15 -20.80 5.46
C ARG A 207 -30.47 -20.43 4.81
N LYS A 208 -31.52 -20.30 5.60
CA LYS A 208 -32.86 -19.95 5.13
C LYS A 208 -32.91 -18.54 4.57
N HIS A 209 -32.22 -17.60 5.24
CA HIS A 209 -32.07 -16.23 4.75
C HIS A 209 -31.49 -16.15 3.34
N PHE A 210 -30.49 -17.00 3.07
CA PHE A 210 -29.82 -17.05 1.75
C PHE A 210 -30.45 -18.05 0.77
N GLY A 211 -31.55 -18.72 1.12
CA GLY A 211 -32.17 -19.75 0.29
C GLY A 211 -31.29 -20.97 0.05
N LEU A 212 -30.41 -21.30 0.97
CA LEU A 212 -29.47 -22.41 0.86
C LEU A 212 -30.08 -23.71 1.42
N PRO A 213 -29.74 -24.92 0.84
CA PRO A 213 -30.21 -26.19 1.35
C PRO A 213 -29.75 -26.44 2.79
N GLU A 214 -30.65 -26.93 3.63
CA GLU A 214 -30.39 -27.26 5.04
C GLU A 214 -29.64 -28.60 5.22
N ASP A 215 -29.87 -29.53 4.30
CA ASP A 215 -29.44 -30.93 4.36
C ASP A 215 -28.15 -31.23 3.60
N LYS A 216 -27.49 -30.20 3.02
CA LYS A 216 -26.28 -30.36 2.22
C LYS A 216 -25.05 -29.71 2.85
N PHE A 217 -23.89 -30.33 2.64
CA PHE A 217 -22.61 -29.64 2.88
C PHE A 217 -22.37 -28.67 1.73
N LEU A 218 -22.02 -27.40 2.06
CA LEU A 218 -21.85 -26.33 1.09
C LEU A 218 -20.42 -25.82 1.13
N PHE A 219 -19.82 -25.72 -0.04
CA PHE A 219 -18.55 -25.00 -0.23
C PHE A 219 -18.84 -23.57 -0.69
N LEU A 220 -18.26 -22.57 -0.01
CA LEU A 220 -18.32 -21.20 -0.47
C LEU A 220 -16.99 -20.82 -1.12
N VAL A 221 -17.04 -20.38 -2.37
CA VAL A 221 -15.90 -19.83 -3.10
C VAL A 221 -16.18 -18.37 -3.42
N MET A 222 -15.27 -17.49 -3.00
CA MET A 222 -15.38 -16.06 -3.27
C MET A 222 -14.06 -15.52 -3.85
N TYR A 223 -14.14 -14.76 -4.93
CA TYR A 223 -13.00 -14.10 -5.52
C TYR A 223 -13.43 -12.86 -6.31
N ASN A 224 -12.51 -11.92 -6.48
CA ASN A 224 -12.74 -10.76 -7.35
C ASN A 224 -12.49 -11.18 -8.81
N SER A 225 -13.43 -10.90 -9.70
CA SER A 225 -13.35 -11.23 -11.14
C SER A 225 -12.17 -10.54 -11.85
N GLY A 226 -11.66 -9.45 -11.32
CA GLY A 226 -10.43 -8.79 -11.78
C GLY A 226 -9.13 -9.45 -11.32
N SER A 227 -9.21 -10.51 -10.48
CA SER A 227 -8.05 -11.29 -10.05
C SER A 227 -7.66 -12.33 -11.08
N VAL A 228 -6.39 -12.74 -11.07
CA VAL A 228 -5.89 -13.85 -11.89
C VAL A 228 -6.56 -15.15 -11.43
N MET A 229 -7.32 -15.79 -12.32
CA MET A 229 -8.14 -17.00 -12.03
C MET A 229 -7.26 -18.14 -11.53
N GLU A 230 -6.10 -18.36 -12.17
CA GLU A 230 -5.14 -19.41 -11.82
C GLU A 230 -4.66 -19.27 -10.37
N ARG A 231 -4.44 -18.06 -9.89
CA ARG A 231 -4.03 -17.79 -8.50
C ARG A 231 -5.15 -18.07 -7.50
N LYS A 232 -6.39 -17.80 -7.87
CA LYS A 232 -7.56 -18.00 -6.99
C LYS A 232 -8.10 -19.43 -7.03
N ASN A 233 -7.76 -20.18 -8.08
CA ASN A 233 -8.07 -21.60 -8.27
C ASN A 233 -9.54 -21.99 -7.89
N PRO A 234 -10.57 -21.28 -8.38
CA PRO A 234 -11.95 -21.52 -7.96
C PRO A 234 -12.54 -22.84 -8.50
N LEU A 235 -11.81 -23.53 -9.38
CA LEU A 235 -12.24 -24.77 -10.01
C LEU A 235 -11.60 -26.02 -9.39
N ALA A 236 -10.78 -25.88 -8.35
CA ALA A 236 -10.12 -26.99 -7.66
C ALA A 236 -11.05 -27.72 -6.70
#